data_180eb92c4947a684acd41344586ab4a6
#
_entry.id   180eb92c4947a684acd41344586ab4a6
#
_cell.length_a   1.000
_cell.length_b   1.000
_cell.length_c   1.000
_cell.angle_alpha   90.00
_cell.angle_beta   90.00
_cell.angle_gamma   90.00
#
_symmetry.space_group_name_H-M   'P 1'
#
loop_
_entity.id
_entity.type
_entity.pdbx_description
1 polymer ?
#
loop_
_entity_poly.entity_id
_entity_poly.type
_entity_poly.pdbx_seq_one_letter_code
_entity_poly.pdbx_strand_id
1 'polypeptide(L)' 'MKQFLVVKVVESLNQVANFIALPGLYTLEAAQQLIDQAMAADPESTFMIQEVGAA' A
#
# COMPACT_ATOMS: atom_id res chain seq x y z
N MET A 1 10.58 2.52 -16.72
CA MET A 1 9.34 1.89 -16.28
C MET A 1 8.89 2.48 -14.96
N LYS A 2 7.61 2.67 -14.81
CA LYS A 2 7.07 3.17 -13.53
C LYS A 2 7.01 2.05 -12.52
N GLN A 3 7.36 2.37 -11.30
CA GLN A 3 7.29 1.44 -10.18
C GLN A 3 6.36 2.01 -9.13
N PHE A 4 5.74 1.12 -8.38
CA PHE A 4 4.74 1.50 -7.41
C PHE A 4 5.04 0.84 -6.06
N LEU A 5 4.75 1.58 -5.02
CA LEU A 5 4.90 1.15 -3.65
C LEU A 5 3.51 0.99 -3.05
N VAL A 6 3.31 -0.07 -2.30
CA VAL A 6 2.05 -0.28 -1.57
C VAL A 6 2.26 0.18 -0.14
N VAL A 7 1.36 1.04 0.31
CA VAL A 7 1.43 1.62 1.65
C VAL A 7 0.17 1.26 2.41
N LYS A 8 0.34 0.71 3.58
CA LYS A 8 -0.75 0.41 4.50
C LYS A 8 -0.92 1.58 5.46
N VAL A 9 -2.14 2.08 5.58
CA VAL A 9 -2.47 3.16 6.50
C VAL A 9 -3.12 2.54 7.74
N VAL A 10 -2.49 2.73 8.88
CA VAL A 10 -3.01 2.22 10.16
C VAL A 10 -3.41 3.42 11.00
N GLU A 11 -4.67 3.46 11.42
CA GLU A 11 -5.15 4.48 12.33
C GLU A 11 -4.99 3.98 13.77
N SER A 12 -4.37 4.80 14.59
CA SER A 12 -4.22 4.48 16.00
C SER A 12 -5.35 5.14 16.80
N LEU A 13 -5.49 4.71 18.05
CA LEU A 13 -6.49 5.26 18.96
C LEU A 13 -6.27 6.75 19.23
N ASN A 14 -5.11 7.26 18.98
CA ASN A 14 -4.78 8.66 19.17
C ASN A 14 -5.03 9.50 17.91
N GLN A 15 -5.72 8.96 16.95
CA GLN A 15 -6.03 9.62 15.69
C GLN A 15 -4.80 9.99 14.87
N VAL A 16 -3.69 9.34 15.13
CA VAL A 16 -2.47 9.51 14.36
C VAL A 16 -2.41 8.42 13.31
N ALA A 17 -2.40 8.83 12.05
CA ALA A 17 -2.28 7.86 10.96
C ALA A 17 -0.80 7.45 10.81
N ASN A 18 -0.56 6.17 10.83
CA ASN A 18 0.75 5.62 10.56
C ASN A 18 0.77 5.00 9.18
N PHE A 19 1.83 5.27 8.43
CA PHE A 19 2.00 4.72 7.09
C PHE A 19 3.09 3.68 7.13
N ILE A 20 2.75 2.47 6.71
CA ILE A 20 3.70 1.37 6.67
C ILE A 20 3.87 0.96 5.22
N ALA A 21 5.07 1.15 4.68
CA ALA A 21 5.37 0.73 3.34
C ALA A 21 5.65 -0.77 3.32
N LEU A 22 4.96 -1.48 2.45
CA LEU A 22 5.24 -2.90 2.26
C LEU A 22 6.53 -3.05 1.46
N PRO A 23 7.33 -4.07 1.74
CA PRO A 23 8.61 -4.23 1.06
C PRO A 23 8.44 -4.53 -0.42
N GLY A 24 9.30 -3.95 -1.23
CA GLY A 24 9.35 -4.21 -2.65
C GLY A 24 8.71 -3.12 -3.49
N LEU A 25 9.08 -3.13 -4.76
CA LEU A 25 8.51 -2.27 -5.78
C LEU A 25 7.75 -3.13 -6.77
N TYR A 26 6.61 -2.65 -7.21
CA TYR A 26 5.69 -3.45 -8.02
C TYR A 26 5.27 -2.68 -9.26
N THR A 27 4.85 -3.42 -10.30
CA THR A 27 4.08 -2.81 -11.38
C THR A 27 2.70 -2.43 -10.85
N LEU A 28 1.99 -1.58 -11.59
CA LEU A 28 0.65 -1.17 -11.17
C LEU A 28 -0.28 -2.37 -11.00
N GLU A 29 -0.24 -3.31 -11.95
CA GLU A 29 -1.07 -4.50 -11.88
C GLU A 29 -0.75 -5.36 -10.67
N ALA A 30 0.54 -5.57 -10.40
CA ALA A 30 0.96 -6.37 -9.26
C ALA A 30 0.59 -5.68 -7.94
N ALA A 31 0.72 -4.35 -7.89
CA ALA A 31 0.34 -3.60 -6.70
C ALA A 31 -1.16 -3.70 -6.44
N GLN A 32 -1.99 -3.64 -7.47
CA GLN A 32 -3.43 -3.78 -7.32
C GLN A 32 -3.81 -5.17 -6.84
N GLN A 33 -3.17 -6.21 -7.36
CA GLN A 33 -3.41 -7.57 -6.90
C GLN A 33 -3.00 -7.75 -5.44
N LEU A 34 -1.88 -7.17 -5.05
CA LEU A 34 -1.42 -7.22 -3.68
C LEU A 34 -2.41 -6.54 -2.74
N ILE A 35 -2.93 -5.39 -3.15
CA ILE A 35 -3.92 -4.67 -2.36
C ILE A 35 -5.21 -5.49 -2.24
N ASP A 36 -5.67 -6.08 -3.31
CA ASP A 36 -6.89 -6.91 -3.26
C ASP A 36 -6.73 -8.05 -2.26
N GLN A 37 -5.59 -8.72 -2.28
CA GLN A 37 -5.31 -9.80 -1.34
C GLN A 37 -5.18 -9.28 0.09
N ALA A 38 -4.52 -8.15 0.26
CA ALA A 38 -4.33 -7.56 1.58
C ALA A 38 -5.65 -7.08 2.18
N MET A 39 -6.51 -6.48 1.36
CA MET A 39 -7.82 -6.03 1.82
C MET A 39 -8.73 -7.19 2.18
N ALA A 40 -8.62 -8.30 1.47
CA ALA A 40 -9.40 -9.50 1.81
C ALA A 40 -8.96 -10.08 3.14
N ALA A 41 -7.66 -10.00 3.46
CA ALA A 41 -7.13 -10.50 4.72
C ALA A 41 -7.35 -9.51 5.86
N ASP A 42 -7.38 -8.21 5.56
CA ASP A 42 -7.47 -7.16 6.57
C ASP A 42 -8.39 -6.03 6.06
N PRO A 43 -9.71 -6.24 6.11
CA PRO A 43 -10.65 -5.24 5.57
C PRO A 43 -10.72 -3.95 6.38
N GLU A 44 -10.18 -3.93 7.59
CA GLU A 44 -10.22 -2.73 8.42
C GLU A 44 -9.11 -1.75 8.09
N SER A 45 -8.07 -2.19 7.39
CA SER A 45 -6.96 -1.33 7.03
C SER A 45 -7.19 -0.71 5.66
N THR A 46 -6.62 0.47 5.48
CA THR A 46 -6.64 1.16 4.20
C THR A 46 -5.29 0.99 3.53
N PHE A 47 -5.33 0.73 2.23
CA PHE A 47 -4.11 0.58 1.45
C PHE A 47 -4.06 1.61 0.35
N MET A 48 -2.87 2.09 0.04
CA MET A 48 -2.67 3.10 -0.99
C MET A 48 -1.55 2.64 -1.91
N ILE A 49 -1.63 3.08 -3.16
CA ILE A 49 -0.55 2.88 -4.12
C ILE A 49 0.12 4.22 -4.33
N GLN A 50 1.44 4.24 -4.18
CA GLN A 50 2.22 5.44 -4.42
C GLN A 50 3.18 5.19 -5.57
N GLU A 51 3.16 6.08 -6.56
CA GLU A 51 4.10 6.00 -7.66
C GLU A 51 5.47 6.43 -7.19
N VAL A 52 6.45 5.58 -7.43
CA VAL A 52 7.85 5.90 -7.20
C VAL A 52 8.42 6.39 -8.51
N GLY A 53 8.96 7.57 -8.52
CA GLY A 53 9.41 8.18 -9.74
C GLY A 53 10.32 7.27 -10.53
N ALA A 54 10.03 7.16 -11.82
CA ALA A 54 10.89 6.43 -12.72
C ALA A 54 12.12 7.25 -13.03
N ALA A 55 13.25 6.62 -12.90
CA ALA A 55 14.49 7.26 -13.27
C ALA A 55 14.58 7.34 -14.80
#